data_96d232ce2229514485089c27e3fe5d96
#
_entry.id   96d232ce2229514485089c27e3fe5d96
#
_cell.length_a   1.000
_cell.length_b   1.000
_cell.length_c   1.000
_cell.angle_alpha   90.00
_cell.angle_beta   90.00
_cell.angle_gamma   90.00
#
_symmetry.space_group_name_H-M   'P 1'
#
loop_
_entity.id
_entity.type
_entity.pdbx_description
1 polymer ?
#
loop_
_entity_poly.entity_id
_entity_poly.type
_entity_poly.pdbx_seq_one_letter_code
_entity_poly.pdbx_strand_id
1 'polypeptide(L)'
;MLRRILLFLLIPIAVTAQEVTYDNSVLAPGWTSLTFTPPSPSSYTLASFSSAKNGNVINQLENKTTLHDLYDNKVTLLNFMYTTCTDINGCPLATAVFHKIQQKLSKDPEIGNKVRLLSLSFDPKNDTPDIMKLYGAGTEKHLVDWQFITTKNADVLDPILDGYQQRIIKEYDDQGNYIGSISHILRVFLIDENKQIRNIYSVSFLHADLIINDIKTLLDPNTKNGTLVAAADTSSK
;
A
#
# COMPACT_ATOMS: atom_id res chain seq x y z
N MET A 1 35.81 -52.72 -35.88
CA MET A 1 35.09 -52.23 -34.70
C MET A 1 35.38 -50.73 -34.54
N LEU A 2 34.47 -49.89 -35.03
CA LEU A 2 34.62 -48.40 -34.99
C LEU A 2 33.91 -47.89 -33.77
N ARG A 3 34.66 -47.38 -32.75
CA ARG A 3 34.14 -46.82 -31.51
C ARG A 3 33.77 -45.33 -31.78
N ARG A 4 32.47 -45.04 -31.86
CA ARG A 4 31.96 -43.67 -31.95
C ARG A 4 32.09 -43.00 -30.60
N ILE A 5 32.93 -41.96 -30.50
CA ILE A 5 33.04 -41.07 -29.34
C ILE A 5 31.95 -40.02 -29.52
N LEU A 6 30.96 -40.02 -28.60
CA LEU A 6 29.92 -39.00 -28.53
C LEU A 6 30.45 -37.82 -27.70
N LEU A 7 30.72 -36.74 -28.36
CA LEU A 7 31.13 -35.48 -27.70
C LEU A 7 29.88 -34.72 -27.20
N PHE A 8 29.66 -34.70 -25.89
CA PHE A 8 28.62 -33.86 -25.30
C PHE A 8 29.12 -32.42 -25.24
N LEU A 9 28.52 -31.54 -26.04
CA LEU A 9 28.69 -30.08 -25.92
C LEU A 9 27.88 -29.62 -24.69
N LEU A 10 28.56 -29.26 -23.62
CA LEU A 10 27.98 -28.52 -22.49
C LEU A 10 27.80 -27.06 -22.92
N ILE A 11 26.56 -26.64 -23.22
CA ILE A 11 26.20 -25.24 -23.44
C ILE A 11 26.04 -24.59 -22.06
N PRO A 12 26.83 -23.56 -21.71
CA PRO A 12 26.61 -22.82 -20.46
C PRO A 12 25.31 -22.04 -20.55
N ILE A 13 24.35 -22.34 -19.67
CA ILE A 13 23.16 -21.52 -19.49
C ILE A 13 23.59 -20.26 -18.73
N ALA A 14 23.75 -19.16 -19.44
CA ALA A 14 23.95 -17.86 -18.82
C ALA A 14 22.64 -17.44 -18.10
N VAL A 15 22.61 -17.56 -16.79
CA VAL A 15 21.56 -16.95 -15.97
C VAL A 15 21.82 -15.44 -15.95
N THR A 16 21.10 -14.69 -16.76
CA THR A 16 21.11 -13.23 -16.70
C THR A 16 20.33 -12.83 -15.44
N ALA A 17 21.04 -12.32 -14.44
CA ALA A 17 20.41 -11.62 -13.33
C ALA A 17 19.70 -10.40 -13.90
N GLN A 18 18.37 -10.36 -13.78
CA GLN A 18 17.58 -9.19 -14.19
C GLN A 18 17.80 -8.10 -13.14
N GLU A 19 18.53 -7.03 -13.53
CA GLU A 19 18.68 -5.85 -12.68
C GLU A 19 17.28 -5.25 -12.42
N VAL A 20 16.89 -5.21 -11.15
CA VAL A 20 15.68 -4.52 -10.73
C VAL A 20 15.98 -3.02 -10.72
N THR A 21 15.49 -2.29 -11.72
CA THR A 21 15.60 -0.83 -11.76
C THR A 21 14.48 -0.23 -10.89
N TYR A 22 14.87 0.51 -9.85
CA TYR A 22 13.94 1.27 -9.01
C TYR A 22 13.65 2.63 -9.64
N ASP A 23 12.37 3.05 -9.58
CA ASP A 23 11.96 4.39 -10.04
C ASP A 23 12.39 5.44 -9.00
N ASN A 24 13.43 6.21 -9.33
CA ASN A 24 14.01 7.26 -8.50
C ASN A 24 13.43 8.64 -8.80
N SER A 25 12.31 8.75 -9.51
CA SER A 25 11.66 10.05 -9.75
C SER A 25 11.21 10.67 -8.42
N VAL A 26 11.56 11.94 -8.20
CA VAL A 26 11.14 12.70 -7.01
C VAL A 26 9.66 13.05 -7.17
N LEU A 27 8.81 12.56 -6.26
CA LEU A 27 7.36 12.76 -6.31
C LEU A 27 6.92 13.99 -5.51
N ALA A 28 7.67 14.37 -4.49
CA ALA A 28 7.37 15.50 -3.62
C ALA A 28 8.66 16.01 -2.94
N PRO A 29 8.74 17.26 -2.49
CA PRO A 29 9.95 17.82 -1.88
C PRO A 29 10.46 17.08 -0.64
N GLY A 30 9.54 16.49 0.16
CA GLY A 30 9.89 15.70 1.35
C GLY A 30 10.13 14.22 1.06
N TRP A 31 9.95 13.79 -0.19
CA TRP A 31 10.15 12.42 -0.62
C TRP A 31 11.51 12.31 -1.32
N THR A 32 12.38 11.43 -0.84
CA THR A 32 13.72 11.22 -1.38
C THR A 32 13.90 9.76 -1.81
N SER A 33 14.79 9.51 -2.73
CA SER A 33 15.16 8.14 -3.12
C SER A 33 15.63 7.34 -1.89
N LEU A 34 15.35 6.03 -1.89
CA LEU A 34 15.88 5.14 -0.85
C LEU A 34 17.41 5.16 -0.88
N THR A 35 18.03 5.24 0.29
CA THR A 35 19.49 5.18 0.46
C THR A 35 20.03 3.75 0.56
N PHE A 36 19.14 2.77 0.42
CA PHE A 36 19.46 1.34 0.49
C PHE A 36 18.66 0.58 -0.58
N THR A 37 19.12 -0.60 -0.92
CA THR A 37 18.37 -1.53 -1.78
C THR A 37 17.33 -2.27 -0.90
N PRO A 38 16.03 -2.19 -1.21
CA PRO A 38 15.03 -2.96 -0.50
C PRO A 38 15.32 -4.45 -0.56
N PRO A 39 15.14 -5.20 0.53
CA PRO A 39 15.34 -6.65 0.53
C PRO A 39 14.40 -7.31 -0.48
N SER A 40 14.83 -8.42 -1.06
CA SER A 40 14.01 -9.18 -2.00
C SER A 40 12.73 -9.69 -1.32
N PRO A 41 11.59 -9.75 -2.02
CA PRO A 41 10.38 -10.36 -1.48
C PRO A 41 10.67 -11.75 -0.92
N SER A 42 10.01 -12.10 0.17
CA SER A 42 10.12 -13.41 0.85
C SER A 42 11.48 -13.71 1.48
N SER A 43 12.46 -12.80 1.42
CA SER A 43 13.74 -12.96 2.15
C SER A 43 13.65 -12.50 3.61
N TYR A 44 12.51 -11.99 4.06
CA TYR A 44 12.26 -11.48 5.41
C TYR A 44 10.80 -11.71 5.82
N THR A 45 10.51 -11.52 7.08
CA THR A 45 9.15 -11.54 7.61
C THR A 45 8.76 -10.14 8.10
N LEU A 46 7.48 -9.79 7.95
CA LEU A 46 6.95 -8.54 8.48
C LEU A 46 6.44 -8.75 9.92
N ALA A 47 6.73 -7.80 10.79
CA ALA A 47 6.19 -7.79 12.15
C ALA A 47 4.66 -7.67 12.13
N SER A 48 4.01 -8.00 13.24
CA SER A 48 2.61 -7.67 13.50
C SER A 48 2.59 -6.61 14.61
N PHE A 49 2.11 -5.41 14.28
CA PHE A 49 2.10 -4.29 15.24
C PHE A 49 0.85 -4.31 16.10
N SER A 50 -0.32 -4.40 15.49
CA SER A 50 -1.62 -4.41 16.17
C SER A 50 -2.72 -4.87 15.22
N SER A 51 -3.90 -5.18 15.76
CA SER A 51 -5.08 -5.41 14.96
C SER A 51 -5.59 -4.10 14.34
N ALA A 52 -5.95 -4.14 13.06
CA ALA A 52 -6.58 -3.04 12.37
C ALA A 52 -7.95 -2.73 12.97
N LYS A 53 -8.24 -1.46 13.23
CA LYS A 53 -9.52 -1.03 13.80
C LYS A 53 -10.64 -1.22 12.79
N ASN A 54 -11.78 -1.75 13.25
CA ASN A 54 -13.01 -1.75 12.46
C ASN A 54 -13.77 -0.43 12.59
N GLY A 55 -14.65 -0.17 11.62
CA GLY A 55 -15.56 0.98 11.64
C GLY A 55 -16.50 0.96 10.45
N ASN A 56 -17.66 1.61 10.59
CA ASN A 56 -18.63 1.74 9.51
C ASN A 56 -18.17 2.79 8.50
N VAL A 57 -18.19 2.43 7.22
CA VAL A 57 -17.80 3.32 6.11
C VAL A 57 -18.82 3.23 4.97
N ILE A 58 -18.73 4.20 4.08
CA ILE A 58 -19.54 4.30 2.86
C ILE A 58 -18.55 4.44 1.70
N ASN A 59 -18.65 3.59 0.70
CA ASN A 59 -17.77 3.70 -0.46
C ASN A 59 -18.30 4.72 -1.49
N GLN A 60 -17.50 5.01 -2.50
CA GLN A 60 -17.83 5.95 -3.58
C GLN A 60 -19.05 5.55 -4.44
N LEU A 61 -19.59 4.36 -4.25
CA LEU A 61 -20.81 3.86 -4.88
C LEU A 61 -22.01 3.85 -3.91
N GLU A 62 -21.89 4.58 -2.79
CA GLU A 62 -22.89 4.70 -1.70
C GLU A 62 -23.17 3.37 -0.95
N ASN A 63 -22.38 2.33 -1.18
CA ASN A 63 -22.52 1.08 -0.44
C ASN A 63 -22.01 1.25 1.00
N LYS A 64 -22.86 0.93 1.96
CA LYS A 64 -22.53 0.88 3.38
C LYS A 64 -21.86 -0.45 3.70
N THR A 65 -20.71 -0.41 4.37
CA THR A 65 -19.92 -1.58 4.73
C THR A 65 -19.09 -1.28 5.99
N THR A 66 -18.21 -2.19 6.36
CA THR A 66 -17.22 -1.96 7.42
C THR A 66 -15.79 -2.06 6.88
N LEU A 67 -14.83 -1.49 7.59
CA LEU A 67 -13.41 -1.63 7.24
C LEU A 67 -13.00 -3.11 7.25
N HIS A 68 -13.48 -3.91 8.21
CA HIS A 68 -13.14 -5.33 8.28
C HIS A 68 -13.68 -6.12 7.08
N ASP A 69 -14.88 -5.81 6.58
CA ASP A 69 -15.41 -6.44 5.36
C ASP A 69 -14.53 -6.07 4.13
N LEU A 70 -14.00 -4.85 4.12
CA LEU A 70 -13.09 -4.41 3.05
C LEU A 70 -11.70 -5.04 3.15
N TYR A 71 -11.28 -5.54 4.30
CA TYR A 71 -10.01 -6.26 4.48
C TYR A 71 -10.12 -7.75 4.17
N ASP A 72 -11.33 -8.31 4.14
CA ASP A 72 -11.53 -9.76 3.99
C ASP A 72 -10.88 -10.30 2.70
N ASN A 73 -10.04 -11.32 2.88
CA ASN A 73 -9.31 -12.01 1.82
C ASN A 73 -8.42 -11.10 0.96
N LYS A 74 -7.98 -9.97 1.50
CA LYS A 74 -7.10 -9.01 0.80
C LYS A 74 -5.93 -8.56 1.68
N VAL A 75 -4.78 -8.40 1.07
CA VAL A 75 -3.75 -7.52 1.60
C VAL A 75 -4.14 -6.10 1.24
N THR A 76 -4.33 -5.25 2.23
CA THR A 76 -4.90 -3.92 2.03
C THR A 76 -3.89 -2.83 2.38
N LEU A 77 -3.79 -1.82 1.52
CA LEU A 77 -3.14 -0.55 1.83
C LEU A 77 -4.23 0.48 2.16
N LEU A 78 -4.18 1.03 3.37
CA LEU A 78 -5.09 2.07 3.82
C LEU A 78 -4.32 3.38 4.02
N ASN A 79 -4.75 4.46 3.36
CA ASN A 79 -4.35 5.82 3.69
C ASN A 79 -5.54 6.67 4.14
N PHE A 80 -5.24 7.71 4.91
CA PHE A 80 -6.19 8.74 5.29
C PHE A 80 -5.91 10.00 4.48
N MET A 81 -6.98 10.66 3.99
CA MET A 81 -6.87 11.81 3.09
C MET A 81 -8.08 12.74 3.22
N TYR A 82 -8.05 13.85 2.53
CA TYR A 82 -9.23 14.65 2.19
C TYR A 82 -9.04 15.26 0.79
N THR A 83 -10.14 15.45 0.06
CA THR A 83 -10.08 15.75 -1.37
C THR A 83 -9.50 17.12 -1.69
N THR A 84 -9.60 18.08 -0.76
CA THR A 84 -9.07 19.45 -0.90
C THR A 84 -7.66 19.63 -0.34
N CYS A 85 -6.95 18.55 -0.01
CA CYS A 85 -5.58 18.61 0.50
C CYS A 85 -4.62 19.18 -0.55
N THR A 86 -3.92 20.25 -0.21
CA THR A 86 -2.92 20.91 -1.06
C THR A 86 -1.48 20.65 -0.62
N ASP A 87 -1.27 19.98 0.51
CA ASP A 87 0.08 19.61 0.96
C ASP A 87 0.67 18.54 0.03
N ILE A 88 1.63 18.94 -0.77
CA ILE A 88 2.27 18.10 -1.78
C ILE A 88 2.99 16.87 -1.18
N ASN A 89 3.44 16.95 0.08
CA ASN A 89 4.03 15.84 0.83
C ASN A 89 2.99 14.97 1.54
N GLY A 90 1.73 15.35 1.50
CA GLY A 90 0.59 14.67 2.13
C GLY A 90 -0.21 13.81 1.17
N CYS A 91 -1.51 14.10 1.04
CA CYS A 91 -2.44 13.32 0.23
C CYS A 91 -2.03 13.18 -1.25
N PRO A 92 -1.54 14.23 -1.96
CA PRO A 92 -1.07 14.10 -3.34
C PRO A 92 0.07 13.08 -3.49
N LEU A 93 1.04 13.06 -2.58
CA LEU A 93 2.11 12.07 -2.59
C LEU A 93 1.56 10.65 -2.42
N ALA A 94 0.70 10.41 -1.42
CA ALA A 94 0.10 9.10 -1.20
C ALA A 94 -0.70 8.63 -2.42
N THR A 95 -1.48 9.52 -3.02
CA THR A 95 -2.25 9.24 -4.25
C THR A 95 -1.33 8.87 -5.42
N ALA A 96 -0.25 9.60 -5.64
CA ALA A 96 0.72 9.29 -6.69
C ALA A 96 1.38 7.92 -6.49
N VAL A 97 1.75 7.58 -5.25
CA VAL A 97 2.33 6.26 -4.94
C VAL A 97 1.29 5.15 -5.12
N PHE A 98 0.04 5.36 -4.70
CA PHE A 98 -1.04 4.38 -4.90
C PHE A 98 -1.30 4.13 -6.39
N HIS A 99 -1.28 5.16 -7.24
CA HIS A 99 -1.37 4.98 -8.69
C HIS A 99 -0.21 4.12 -9.23
N LYS A 100 1.03 4.36 -8.79
CA LYS A 100 2.18 3.52 -9.20
C LYS A 100 2.01 2.07 -8.76
N ILE A 101 1.55 1.83 -7.53
CA ILE A 101 1.28 0.48 -7.00
C ILE A 101 0.18 -0.18 -7.81
N GLN A 102 -0.95 0.51 -8.02
CA GLN A 102 -2.09 0.00 -8.79
C GLN A 102 -1.65 -0.42 -10.20
N GLN A 103 -0.94 0.44 -10.91
CA GLN A 103 -0.46 0.17 -12.27
C GLN A 103 0.52 -1.02 -12.33
N LYS A 104 1.47 -1.10 -11.38
CA LYS A 104 2.45 -2.19 -11.34
C LYS A 104 1.79 -3.52 -11.01
N LEU A 105 0.96 -3.59 -9.98
CA LEU A 105 0.29 -4.82 -9.55
C LEU A 105 -0.82 -5.26 -10.51
N SER A 106 -1.44 -4.34 -11.25
CA SER A 106 -2.45 -4.72 -12.27
C SER A 106 -1.85 -5.49 -13.45
N LYS A 107 -0.53 -5.48 -13.60
CA LYS A 107 0.19 -6.31 -14.58
C LYS A 107 0.48 -7.73 -14.10
N ASP A 108 0.21 -8.02 -12.84
CA ASP A 108 0.41 -9.31 -12.19
C ASP A 108 -0.92 -9.76 -11.55
N PRO A 109 -1.79 -10.48 -12.30
CA PRO A 109 -3.11 -10.86 -11.82
C PRO A 109 -3.10 -11.79 -10.60
N GLU A 110 -2.04 -12.57 -10.40
CA GLU A 110 -1.93 -13.49 -9.25
C GLU A 110 -1.80 -12.72 -7.95
N ILE A 111 -1.15 -11.56 -7.99
CA ILE A 111 -0.97 -10.66 -6.85
C ILE A 111 -2.07 -9.60 -6.83
N GLY A 112 -2.32 -8.93 -7.96
CA GLY A 112 -3.25 -7.81 -8.06
C GLY A 112 -4.65 -8.15 -7.57
N ASN A 113 -5.14 -9.35 -7.86
CA ASN A 113 -6.44 -9.83 -7.37
C ASN A 113 -6.50 -10.03 -5.84
N LYS A 114 -5.37 -10.12 -5.16
CA LYS A 114 -5.27 -10.30 -3.70
C LYS A 114 -5.02 -9.00 -2.95
N VAL A 115 -4.92 -7.89 -3.66
CA VAL A 115 -4.60 -6.57 -3.09
C VAL A 115 -5.78 -5.63 -3.22
N ARG A 116 -5.98 -4.78 -2.21
CA ARG A 116 -6.93 -3.67 -2.21
C ARG A 116 -6.25 -2.40 -1.75
N LEU A 117 -6.59 -1.29 -2.39
CA LEU A 117 -6.23 0.04 -1.96
C LEU A 117 -7.46 0.73 -1.38
N LEU A 118 -7.32 1.40 -0.24
CA LEU A 118 -8.38 2.15 0.41
C LEU A 118 -7.88 3.56 0.72
N SER A 119 -8.64 4.55 0.29
CA SER A 119 -8.44 5.96 0.68
C SER A 119 -9.64 6.41 1.50
N LEU A 120 -9.45 6.55 2.82
CA LEU A 120 -10.49 6.98 3.75
C LEU A 120 -10.39 8.49 4.01
N SER A 121 -11.48 9.20 3.69
CA SER A 121 -11.55 10.61 4.02
C SER A 121 -11.71 10.85 5.51
N PHE A 122 -10.98 11.82 6.03
CA PHE A 122 -11.20 12.36 7.38
C PHE A 122 -11.96 13.69 7.40
N ASP A 123 -12.61 14.06 6.27
CA ASP A 123 -13.55 15.20 6.18
C ASP A 123 -14.91 14.76 5.64
N PRO A 124 -15.66 13.91 6.35
CA PRO A 124 -16.92 13.35 5.85
C PRO A 124 -17.99 14.39 5.59
N LYS A 125 -17.83 15.63 6.07
CA LYS A 125 -18.75 16.73 5.79
C LYS A 125 -18.67 17.19 4.33
N ASN A 126 -17.45 17.25 3.79
CA ASN A 126 -17.18 17.76 2.45
C ASN A 126 -16.95 16.60 1.46
N ASP A 127 -16.32 15.53 1.89
CA ASP A 127 -15.99 14.36 1.09
C ASP A 127 -17.15 13.35 1.12
N THR A 128 -18.26 13.73 0.49
CA THR A 128 -19.42 12.82 0.29
C THR A 128 -19.05 11.68 -0.67
N PRO A 129 -19.82 10.58 -0.73
CA PRO A 129 -19.58 9.51 -1.70
C PRO A 129 -19.44 9.99 -3.14
N ASP A 130 -20.24 10.96 -3.58
CA ASP A 130 -20.16 11.56 -4.93
C ASP A 130 -18.83 12.28 -5.15
N ILE A 131 -18.36 13.05 -4.17
CA ILE A 131 -17.05 13.72 -4.23
C ILE A 131 -15.93 12.69 -4.26
N MET A 132 -16.01 11.65 -3.42
CA MET A 132 -15.04 10.56 -3.40
C MET A 132 -15.03 9.78 -4.73
N LYS A 133 -16.19 9.59 -5.37
CA LYS A 133 -16.29 8.99 -6.71
C LYS A 133 -15.61 9.86 -7.78
N LEU A 134 -15.83 11.18 -7.72
CA LEU A 134 -15.19 12.12 -8.65
C LEU A 134 -13.66 12.13 -8.47
N TYR A 135 -13.20 12.14 -7.22
CA TYR A 135 -11.76 12.11 -6.91
C TYR A 135 -11.08 10.82 -7.41
N GLY A 136 -11.75 9.68 -7.26
CA GLY A 136 -11.25 8.36 -7.69
C GLY A 136 -11.51 8.05 -9.18
N ALA A 137 -12.03 9.00 -9.98
CA ALA A 137 -12.39 8.72 -11.35
C ALA A 137 -11.20 8.19 -12.19
N GLY A 138 -11.42 7.08 -12.86
CA GLY A 138 -10.42 6.41 -13.71
C GLY A 138 -9.63 5.29 -13.02
N THR A 139 -9.66 5.19 -11.69
CA THR A 139 -8.95 4.11 -10.97
C THR A 139 -9.66 2.75 -11.14
N GLU A 140 -10.94 2.75 -11.40
CA GLU A 140 -11.77 1.56 -11.64
C GLU A 140 -11.42 0.77 -12.91
N LYS A 141 -10.59 1.35 -13.78
CA LYS A 141 -10.14 0.71 -15.04
C LYS A 141 -9.00 -0.30 -14.82
N HIS A 142 -8.47 -0.35 -13.63
CA HIS A 142 -7.34 -1.21 -13.28
C HIS A 142 -7.81 -2.48 -12.54
N LEU A 143 -7.02 -3.54 -12.62
CA LEU A 143 -7.30 -4.82 -11.96
C LEU A 143 -7.32 -4.71 -10.44
N VAL A 144 -6.37 -3.96 -9.88
CA VAL A 144 -6.29 -3.76 -8.42
C VAL A 144 -7.43 -2.86 -7.98
N ASP A 145 -8.28 -3.37 -7.10
CA ASP A 145 -9.42 -2.66 -6.52
C ASP A 145 -8.92 -1.49 -5.64
N TRP A 146 -9.29 -0.28 -6.03
CA TRP A 146 -9.03 0.92 -5.24
C TRP A 146 -10.35 1.61 -4.90
N GLN A 147 -10.72 1.60 -3.63
CA GLN A 147 -11.94 2.21 -3.16
C GLN A 147 -11.65 3.51 -2.40
N PHE A 148 -12.50 4.50 -2.65
CA PHE A 148 -12.51 5.78 -1.98
C PHE A 148 -13.70 5.79 -1.02
N ILE A 149 -13.42 5.87 0.26
CA ILE A 149 -14.41 5.64 1.31
C ILE A 149 -14.49 6.86 2.24
N THR A 150 -15.68 7.08 2.78
CA THR A 150 -15.97 8.12 3.76
C THR A 150 -16.81 7.54 4.90
N THR A 151 -17.15 8.34 5.89
CA THR A 151 -18.06 7.95 6.96
C THR A 151 -19.33 8.83 6.91
N LYS A 152 -20.34 8.43 7.69
CA LYS A 152 -21.58 9.21 7.76
C LYS A 152 -21.34 10.62 8.34
N ASN A 153 -20.46 10.73 9.32
CA ASN A 153 -20.12 11.97 10.04
C ASN A 153 -18.86 11.77 10.90
N ALA A 154 -18.44 12.81 11.59
CA ALA A 154 -17.28 12.78 12.47
C ALA A 154 -17.42 11.76 13.63
N ASP A 155 -18.59 11.63 14.23
CA ASP A 155 -18.81 10.72 15.37
C ASP A 155 -18.52 9.25 15.00
N VAL A 156 -18.75 8.87 13.72
CA VAL A 156 -18.42 7.55 13.20
C VAL A 156 -16.94 7.45 12.83
N LEU A 157 -16.33 8.56 12.38
CA LEU A 157 -14.94 8.63 11.96
C LEU A 157 -13.96 8.61 13.14
N ASP A 158 -14.24 9.39 14.21
CA ASP A 158 -13.30 9.62 15.30
C ASP A 158 -12.81 8.32 15.97
N PRO A 159 -13.66 7.31 16.27
CA PRO A 159 -13.19 6.03 16.80
C PRO A 159 -12.27 5.26 15.84
N ILE A 160 -12.41 5.48 14.52
CA ILE A 160 -11.52 4.87 13.51
C ILE A 160 -10.16 5.57 13.58
N LEU A 161 -10.14 6.91 13.54
CA LEU A 161 -8.90 7.70 13.64
C LEU A 161 -8.13 7.37 14.92
N ASP A 162 -8.81 7.28 16.05
CA ASP A 162 -8.20 6.90 17.34
C ASP A 162 -7.57 5.51 17.28
N GLY A 163 -8.27 4.54 16.68
CA GLY A 163 -7.79 3.17 16.56
C GLY A 163 -6.54 3.04 15.69
N TYR A 164 -6.36 3.91 14.70
CA TYR A 164 -5.15 4.00 13.87
C TYR A 164 -4.16 5.04 14.40
N GLN A 165 -4.42 5.67 15.54
CA GLN A 165 -3.64 6.78 16.08
C GLN A 165 -3.42 7.89 15.03
N GLN A 166 -4.38 8.07 14.15
CA GLN A 166 -4.35 9.06 13.08
C GLN A 166 -5.00 10.36 13.57
N ARG A 167 -4.23 11.16 14.27
CA ARG A 167 -4.70 12.46 14.77
C ARG A 167 -4.78 13.46 13.63
N ILE A 168 -5.83 14.29 13.66
CA ILE A 168 -6.03 15.40 12.75
C ILE A 168 -6.22 16.69 13.57
N ILE A 169 -5.79 17.82 12.99
CA ILE A 169 -5.97 19.17 13.58
C ILE A 169 -6.57 20.05 12.49
N LYS A 170 -7.80 20.51 12.70
CA LYS A 170 -8.42 21.52 11.81
C LYS A 170 -7.78 22.86 12.11
N GLU A 171 -7.41 23.57 11.05
CA GLU A 171 -6.76 24.88 11.16
C GLU A 171 -7.78 26.01 11.04
N TYR A 172 -7.59 27.05 11.86
CA TYR A 172 -8.49 28.20 11.95
C TYR A 172 -7.67 29.48 11.79
N ASP A 173 -8.28 30.52 11.24
CA ASP A 173 -7.72 31.88 11.22
C ASP A 173 -7.75 32.53 12.62
N ASP A 174 -7.16 33.73 12.72
CA ASP A 174 -7.11 34.50 13.96
C ASP A 174 -8.52 34.94 14.45
N GLN A 175 -9.54 34.85 13.59
CA GLN A 175 -10.94 35.15 13.94
C GLN A 175 -11.72 33.87 14.32
N GLY A 176 -11.09 32.70 14.30
CA GLY A 176 -11.70 31.42 14.63
C GLY A 176 -12.51 30.79 13.50
N ASN A 177 -12.35 31.25 12.26
CA ASN A 177 -12.98 30.60 11.11
C ASN A 177 -12.10 29.44 10.59
N TYR A 178 -12.73 28.30 10.29
CA TYR A 178 -12.03 27.18 9.67
C TYR A 178 -11.54 27.56 8.27
N ILE A 179 -10.22 27.41 8.02
CA ILE A 179 -9.58 27.82 6.76
C ILE A 179 -9.54 26.71 5.69
N GLY A 180 -10.19 25.58 5.93
CA GLY A 180 -10.24 24.48 4.96
C GLY A 180 -9.02 23.56 4.99
N SER A 181 -8.07 23.78 5.91
CA SER A 181 -6.85 22.98 6.08
C SER A 181 -6.97 22.03 7.27
N ILE A 182 -6.47 20.80 7.09
CA ILE A 182 -6.40 19.77 8.13
C ILE A 182 -4.98 19.25 8.22
N SER A 183 -4.28 19.62 9.29
CA SER A 183 -2.94 19.10 9.57
C SER A 183 -2.99 17.68 10.10
N HIS A 184 -2.15 16.82 9.56
CA HIS A 184 -2.01 15.41 9.94
C HIS A 184 -0.65 14.86 9.56
N ILE A 185 -0.27 13.73 10.14
CA ILE A 185 0.93 13.00 9.71
C ILE A 185 0.52 12.02 8.61
N LEU A 186 1.20 12.06 7.47
CA LEU A 186 1.01 11.07 6.41
C LEU A 186 1.44 9.69 6.90
N ARG A 187 0.50 8.76 6.91
CA ARG A 187 0.71 7.34 7.19
C ARG A 187 -0.08 6.50 6.21
N VAL A 188 0.58 5.48 5.69
CA VAL A 188 -0.05 4.41 4.91
C VAL A 188 0.12 3.11 5.67
N PHE A 189 -0.96 2.42 5.93
CA PHE A 189 -1.00 1.18 6.71
C PHE A 189 -1.08 -0.02 5.77
N LEU A 190 -0.17 -0.97 5.92
CA LEU A 190 -0.24 -2.27 5.28
C LEU A 190 -0.92 -3.25 6.23
N ILE A 191 -2.06 -3.80 5.80
CA ILE A 191 -2.92 -4.67 6.61
C ILE A 191 -3.02 -6.01 5.89
N ASP A 192 -2.80 -7.12 6.61
CA ASP A 192 -2.93 -8.45 6.05
C ASP A 192 -4.38 -8.97 6.07
N GLU A 193 -4.61 -10.13 5.46
CA GLU A 193 -5.91 -10.79 5.40
C GLU A 193 -6.48 -11.20 6.78
N ASN A 194 -5.62 -11.25 7.81
CA ASN A 194 -5.99 -11.49 9.21
C ASN A 194 -6.26 -10.18 9.97
N LYS A 195 -6.35 -9.05 9.23
CA LYS A 195 -6.63 -7.73 9.81
C LYS A 195 -5.55 -7.27 10.80
N GLN A 196 -4.29 -7.70 10.58
CA GLN A 196 -3.14 -7.23 11.35
C GLN A 196 -2.40 -6.13 10.58
N ILE A 197 -2.05 -5.04 11.25
CA ILE A 197 -1.17 -4.01 10.71
C ILE A 197 0.24 -4.57 10.69
N ARG A 198 0.82 -4.70 9.47
CA ARG A 198 2.11 -5.35 9.23
C ARG A 198 3.22 -4.34 8.92
N ASN A 199 2.87 -3.17 8.43
CA ASN A 199 3.79 -2.04 8.25
C ASN A 199 3.04 -0.71 8.25
N ILE A 200 3.77 0.38 8.53
CA ILE A 200 3.27 1.77 8.48
C ILE A 200 4.33 2.60 7.75
N TYR A 201 3.97 3.13 6.59
CA TYR A 201 4.88 3.94 5.78
C TYR A 201 4.58 5.43 6.01
N SER A 202 5.63 6.20 6.23
CA SER A 202 5.62 7.66 6.23
C SER A 202 6.28 8.20 4.95
N VAL A 203 6.31 9.51 4.75
CA VAL A 203 6.83 10.18 3.55
C VAL A 203 8.13 9.56 3.02
N SER A 204 9.15 9.39 3.88
CA SER A 204 10.48 8.91 3.49
C SER A 204 10.53 7.43 3.07
N PHE A 205 9.54 6.63 3.45
CA PHE A 205 9.45 5.20 3.11
C PHE A 205 8.26 4.87 2.21
N LEU A 206 7.56 5.87 1.71
CA LEU A 206 6.40 5.70 0.84
C LEU A 206 6.85 5.46 -0.62
N HIS A 207 7.49 4.32 -0.86
CA HIS A 207 8.01 3.89 -2.16
C HIS A 207 7.23 2.70 -2.70
N ALA A 208 6.74 2.82 -3.93
CA ALA A 208 5.90 1.77 -4.54
C ALA A 208 6.61 0.40 -4.56
N ASP A 209 7.90 0.36 -4.90
CA ASP A 209 8.65 -0.90 -5.00
C ASP A 209 8.91 -1.54 -3.63
N LEU A 210 9.22 -0.73 -2.60
CA LEU A 210 9.33 -1.20 -1.22
C LEU A 210 8.01 -1.82 -0.74
N ILE A 211 6.90 -1.11 -0.95
CA ILE A 211 5.56 -1.55 -0.55
C ILE A 211 5.15 -2.83 -1.30
N ILE A 212 5.46 -2.92 -2.60
CA ILE A 212 5.18 -4.11 -3.41
C ILE A 212 5.98 -5.32 -2.91
N ASN A 213 7.25 -5.13 -2.49
CA ASN A 213 8.04 -6.21 -1.89
C ASN A 213 7.41 -6.72 -0.59
N ASP A 214 6.93 -5.82 0.26
CA ASP A 214 6.22 -6.18 1.49
C ASP A 214 4.91 -6.92 1.20
N ILE A 215 4.12 -6.46 0.22
CA ILE A 215 2.90 -7.15 -0.23
C ILE A 215 3.22 -8.57 -0.72
N LYS A 216 4.23 -8.73 -1.57
CA LYS A 216 4.66 -10.03 -2.08
C LYS A 216 5.11 -10.96 -0.95
N THR A 217 5.85 -10.42 0.02
CA THR A 217 6.27 -11.15 1.22
C THR A 217 5.08 -11.65 2.03
N LEU A 218 4.03 -10.83 2.23
CA LEU A 218 2.81 -11.24 2.95
C LEU A 218 2.00 -12.30 2.20
N LEU A 219 2.04 -12.28 0.87
CA LEU A 219 1.28 -13.22 0.04
C LEU A 219 2.02 -14.55 -0.18
N ASP A 220 3.32 -14.62 0.14
CA ASP A 220 4.09 -15.85 0.02
C ASP A 220 3.71 -16.84 1.14
N PRO A 221 3.25 -18.06 0.81
CA PRO A 221 2.87 -19.06 1.80
C PRO A 221 4.01 -19.43 2.76
N ASN A 222 5.26 -19.34 2.31
CA ASN A 222 6.43 -19.71 3.11
C ASN A 222 6.75 -18.69 4.21
N THR A 223 6.30 -17.46 4.08
CA THR A 223 6.51 -16.38 5.06
C THR A 223 5.31 -16.16 5.99
N LYS A 224 4.12 -16.66 5.62
CA LYS A 224 2.87 -16.48 6.39
C LYS A 224 2.95 -16.98 7.83
N ASN A 225 3.72 -18.03 8.09
CA ASN A 225 3.83 -18.67 9.41
C ASN A 225 5.05 -18.20 10.23
N GLY A 226 5.73 -17.13 9.82
CA GLY A 226 6.90 -16.62 10.54
C GLY A 226 8.14 -17.51 10.49
N THR A 227 8.11 -18.57 9.71
CA THR A 227 9.22 -19.48 9.51
C THR A 227 9.97 -19.07 8.24
N LEU A 228 11.06 -18.32 8.41
CA LEU A 228 12.05 -18.19 7.34
C LEU A 228 12.64 -19.59 7.12
N VAL A 229 12.35 -20.23 5.99
CA VAL A 229 13.17 -21.32 5.52
C VAL A 229 14.51 -20.69 5.18
N ALA A 230 15.51 -20.89 6.03
CA ALA A 230 16.86 -20.42 5.76
C ALA A 230 17.23 -20.89 4.34
N ALA A 231 17.56 -19.96 3.46
CA ALA A 231 18.13 -20.29 2.17
C ALA A 231 19.34 -21.18 2.45
N ALA A 232 19.30 -22.42 1.99
CA ALA A 232 20.39 -23.34 2.14
C ALA A 232 21.62 -22.67 1.50
N ASP A 233 22.61 -22.37 2.34
CA ASP A 233 23.91 -21.88 1.92
C ASP A 233 24.56 -22.95 1.04
N THR A 234 24.47 -22.76 -0.28
CA THR A 234 25.15 -23.60 -1.27
C THR A 234 26.58 -23.12 -1.52
N SER A 235 27.21 -22.50 -0.53
CA SER A 235 28.62 -22.14 -0.55
C SER A 235 29.46 -23.17 0.29
N SER A 236 29.55 -24.42 -0.19
CA SER A 236 30.63 -25.30 0.23
C SER A 236 30.92 -26.35 -0.83
N LYS A 237 31.79 -26.06 -1.75
CA LYS A 237 33.01 -26.81 -2.13
C LYS A 237 33.64 -26.21 -3.36
#